data_c1426307594eb45a6f7144b1291a8d43
#
_entry.id   c1426307594eb45a6f7144b1291a8d43
#
_cell.length_a   1.000
_cell.length_b   1.000
_cell.length_c   1.000
_cell.angle_alpha   90.00
_cell.angle_beta   90.00
_cell.angle_gamma   90.00
#
_symmetry.space_group_name_H-M   'P 1'
#
loop_
_entity.id
_entity.type
_entity.pdbx_description
1 polymer ?
#
loop_
_entity_poly.entity_id
_entity_poly.type
_entity_poly.pdbx_seq_one_letter_code
_entity_poly.pdbx_strand_id
1 'polypeptide(L)'
;MAFSDNLEKLMERFWTCEEVGFSNNYSPEEARCEEQYARTVQREAGGRYIVTLPKDEDILSQLGESKDIAFRRLQGLERRLSRDENLSKQYKACMTEYLKLGHMRKVEDDALNGSKRCYLPHHPVVKEASTTTKVRVVFDASCKTSSGISLNNTLLVGPVIQQDLRTIVLRSRTRQVMLVADAEKMYQQINMNPTDIPLQSTLWRFETDEEVETYELTTVTYGTKPAPFLATRTIKQLAVDERERAISSATACAAIDIHAYPLQ
;
A
#
# COMPACT_ATOMS: atom_id res chain seq x y z
N MET A 1 -19.83 -56.07 -3.41
CA MET A 1 -20.41 -54.84 -2.80
C MET A 1 -19.54 -54.25 -1.67
N ALA A 2 -18.90 -55.04 -0.80
CA ALA A 2 -18.15 -54.49 0.34
C ALA A 2 -16.80 -53.75 0.00
N PHE A 3 -16.22 -53.99 -1.19
CA PHE A 3 -14.95 -53.33 -1.60
C PHE A 3 -15.14 -51.89 -2.11
N SER A 4 -16.30 -51.56 -2.70
CA SER A 4 -16.62 -50.23 -3.20
C SER A 4 -16.84 -49.23 -2.08
N ASP A 5 -17.56 -49.63 -1.02
CA ASP A 5 -17.86 -48.77 0.14
C ASP A 5 -16.62 -48.41 0.95
N ASN A 6 -15.59 -49.27 0.92
CA ASN A 6 -14.33 -49.01 1.62
C ASN A 6 -13.44 -48.02 0.86
N LEU A 7 -13.49 -48.02 -0.49
CA LEU A 7 -12.72 -47.11 -1.33
C LEU A 7 -13.32 -45.70 -1.27
N GLU A 8 -14.64 -45.55 -1.33
CA GLU A 8 -15.30 -44.27 -1.18
C GLU A 8 -15.01 -43.63 0.19
N LYS A 9 -15.13 -44.38 1.27
CA LYS A 9 -14.77 -43.89 2.62
C LYS A 9 -13.29 -43.55 2.77
N LEU A 10 -12.40 -44.28 2.10
CA LEU A 10 -10.96 -43.95 2.06
C LEU A 10 -10.70 -42.67 1.25
N MET A 11 -11.40 -42.48 0.15
CA MET A 11 -11.31 -41.25 -0.63
C MET A 11 -11.91 -40.04 0.10
N GLU A 12 -13.05 -40.19 0.78
CA GLU A 12 -13.61 -39.14 1.65
C GLU A 12 -12.64 -38.75 2.77
N ARG A 13 -12.01 -39.76 3.44
CA ARG A 13 -10.98 -39.48 4.46
C ARG A 13 -9.73 -38.80 3.86
N PHE A 14 -9.35 -39.15 2.65
CA PHE A 14 -8.25 -38.49 1.96
C PHE A 14 -8.58 -37.01 1.66
N TRP A 15 -9.78 -36.73 1.18
CA TRP A 15 -10.25 -35.36 0.92
C TRP A 15 -10.45 -34.55 2.21
N THR A 16 -10.95 -35.14 3.27
CA THR A 16 -11.09 -34.49 4.59
C THR A 16 -9.77 -34.30 5.32
N CYS A 17 -8.75 -35.14 5.07
CA CYS A 17 -7.40 -34.93 5.61
C CYS A 17 -6.65 -33.77 4.89
N GLU A 18 -7.01 -33.44 3.65
CA GLU A 18 -6.44 -32.32 2.91
C GLU A 18 -7.13 -30.98 3.20
N GLU A 19 -8.24 -30.95 3.90
CA GLU A 19 -8.71 -29.75 4.57
C GLU A 19 -7.81 -29.46 5.79
N VAL A 20 -6.56 -29.10 5.50
CA VAL A 20 -5.77 -28.33 6.45
C VAL A 20 -6.59 -27.07 6.69
N GLY A 21 -7.31 -27.04 7.78
CA GLY A 21 -8.03 -25.86 8.20
C GLY A 21 -7.01 -24.70 8.11
N PHE A 22 -7.30 -23.73 7.27
CA PHE A 22 -6.50 -22.51 7.21
C PHE A 22 -6.66 -21.79 8.55
N SER A 23 -6.03 -22.31 9.58
CA SER A 23 -5.72 -21.51 10.76
C SER A 23 -4.69 -20.50 10.25
N ASN A 24 -5.12 -19.26 10.07
CA ASN A 24 -4.20 -18.16 9.89
C ASN A 24 -3.33 -18.10 11.16
N ASN A 25 -2.21 -18.81 11.15
CA ASN A 25 -1.23 -18.78 12.21
C ASN A 25 -0.45 -17.45 12.13
N TYR A 26 -1.19 -16.34 12.29
CA TYR A 26 -0.58 -15.03 12.38
C TYR A 26 0.23 -14.93 13.67
N SER A 27 1.39 -14.32 13.57
CA SER A 27 2.10 -13.85 14.76
C SER A 27 1.23 -12.82 15.51
N PRO A 28 1.48 -12.58 16.79
CA PRO A 28 0.71 -11.58 17.55
C PRO A 28 0.73 -10.17 16.89
N GLU A 29 1.83 -9.80 16.25
CA GLU A 29 1.94 -8.55 15.51
C GLU A 29 1.05 -8.54 14.25
N GLU A 30 1.09 -9.61 13.47
CA GLU A 30 0.26 -9.77 12.27
C GLU A 30 -1.23 -9.80 12.61
N ALA A 31 -1.60 -10.49 13.70
CA ALA A 31 -2.99 -10.54 14.19
C ALA A 31 -3.48 -9.12 14.58
N ARG A 32 -2.64 -8.32 15.27
CA ARG A 32 -2.95 -6.93 15.59
C ARG A 32 -3.18 -6.08 14.34
N CYS A 33 -2.35 -6.26 13.30
CA CYS A 33 -2.50 -5.54 12.03
C CYS A 33 -3.83 -5.87 11.34
N GLU A 34 -4.19 -7.15 11.28
CA GLU A 34 -5.44 -7.60 10.66
C GLU A 34 -6.66 -7.13 11.45
N GLU A 35 -6.64 -7.22 12.78
CA GLU A 35 -7.70 -6.72 13.65
C GLU A 35 -7.87 -5.19 13.51
N GLN A 36 -6.77 -4.44 13.52
CA GLN A 36 -6.80 -3.01 13.32
C GLN A 36 -7.40 -2.67 11.95
N TYR A 37 -6.95 -3.34 10.87
CA TYR A 37 -7.48 -3.14 9.54
C TYR A 37 -9.00 -3.39 9.51
N ALA A 38 -9.44 -4.55 9.99
CA ALA A 38 -10.86 -4.92 9.99
C ALA A 38 -11.75 -3.94 10.76
N ARG A 39 -11.24 -3.36 11.85
CA ARG A 39 -11.96 -2.38 12.67
C ARG A 39 -11.99 -0.99 12.09
N THR A 40 -10.96 -0.56 11.35
CA THR A 40 -10.77 0.84 10.95
C THR A 40 -10.97 1.10 9.48
N VAL A 41 -11.04 0.07 8.64
CA VAL A 41 -11.26 0.25 7.21
C VAL A 41 -12.64 0.86 6.96
N GLN A 42 -12.67 1.87 6.09
CA GLN A 42 -13.90 2.53 5.67
C GLN A 42 -13.96 2.55 4.15
N ARG A 43 -15.17 2.60 3.60
CA ARG A 43 -15.38 2.76 2.17
C ARG A 43 -16.16 4.03 1.91
N GLU A 44 -15.59 4.93 1.13
CA GLU A 44 -16.25 6.18 0.72
C GLU A 44 -17.40 5.92 -0.27
N ALA A 45 -18.31 6.89 -0.39
CA ALA A 45 -19.39 6.83 -1.36
C ALA A 45 -18.88 6.70 -2.81
N GLY A 46 -17.71 7.24 -3.11
CA GLY A 46 -17.00 7.09 -4.39
C GLY A 46 -16.36 5.72 -4.61
N GLY A 47 -16.46 4.79 -3.66
CA GLY A 47 -15.97 3.42 -3.75
C GLY A 47 -14.52 3.23 -3.29
N ARG A 48 -13.74 4.28 -3.04
CA ARG A 48 -12.39 4.19 -2.50
C ARG A 48 -12.38 3.76 -1.04
N TYR A 49 -11.36 3.04 -0.64
CA TYR A 49 -11.15 2.65 0.76
C TYR A 49 -10.25 3.66 1.47
N ILE A 50 -10.55 3.87 2.76
CA ILE A 50 -9.71 4.60 3.70
C ILE A 50 -9.11 3.59 4.66
N VAL A 51 -7.79 3.60 4.82
CA VAL A 51 -7.06 2.69 5.68
C VAL A 51 -6.21 3.44 6.69
N THR A 52 -5.94 2.81 7.84
CA THR A 52 -5.13 3.35 8.92
C THR A 52 -3.77 2.65 8.94
N LEU A 53 -2.69 3.40 9.16
CA LEU A 53 -1.35 2.82 9.31
C LEU A 53 -1.29 1.91 10.55
N PRO A 54 -0.91 0.64 10.41
CA PRO A 54 -0.59 -0.20 11.57
C PRO A 54 0.71 0.29 12.19
N LYS A 55 0.62 0.87 13.38
CA LYS A 55 1.74 1.53 14.06
C LYS A 55 1.85 1.09 15.51
N ASP A 56 3.09 1.14 16.01
CA ASP A 56 3.41 0.98 17.40
C ASP A 56 3.47 2.37 18.04
N GLU A 57 2.50 2.69 18.90
CA GLU A 57 2.37 4.03 19.49
C GLU A 57 3.52 4.34 20.46
N ASP A 58 4.08 3.33 21.12
CA ASP A 58 5.19 3.50 22.05
C ASP A 58 6.47 3.92 21.30
N ILE A 59 6.73 3.27 20.18
CA ILE A 59 7.87 3.62 19.30
C ILE A 59 7.57 4.93 18.57
N LEU A 60 6.35 5.16 18.11
CA LEU A 60 5.94 6.40 17.45
C LEU A 60 6.14 7.60 18.36
N SER A 61 5.90 7.47 19.66
CA SER A 61 6.11 8.55 20.62
C SER A 61 7.56 9.06 20.63
N GLN A 62 8.52 8.17 20.32
CA GLN A 62 9.97 8.43 20.31
C GLN A 62 10.48 8.96 18.94
N LEU A 63 9.61 9.05 17.93
CA LEU A 63 9.99 9.58 16.62
C LEU A 63 10.43 11.04 16.76
N GLY A 64 11.65 11.33 16.33
CA GLY A 64 12.26 12.66 16.42
C GLY A 64 11.89 13.59 15.27
N GLU A 65 12.54 14.75 15.23
CA GLU A 65 12.38 15.75 14.18
C GLU A 65 12.99 15.26 12.85
N SER A 66 12.29 15.53 11.74
CA SER A 66 12.68 15.07 10.41
C SER A 66 12.75 16.18 9.36
N LYS A 67 12.18 17.38 9.63
CA LYS A 67 12.06 18.46 8.66
C LYS A 67 13.41 18.90 8.09
N ASP A 68 14.39 19.18 8.94
CA ASP A 68 15.73 19.64 8.51
C ASP A 68 16.48 18.56 7.71
N ILE A 69 16.25 17.30 8.05
CA ILE A 69 16.86 16.18 7.33
C ILE A 69 16.24 16.08 5.93
N ALA A 70 14.91 16.14 5.84
CA ALA A 70 14.18 16.15 4.58
C ALA A 70 14.58 17.35 3.71
N PHE A 71 14.74 18.53 4.29
CA PHE A 71 15.19 19.75 3.59
C PHE A 71 16.59 19.58 2.99
N ARG A 72 17.55 19.09 3.75
CA ARG A 72 18.91 18.80 3.23
C ARG A 72 18.91 17.78 2.09
N ARG A 73 18.05 16.78 2.19
CA ARG A 73 17.87 15.78 1.12
C ARG A 73 17.23 16.39 -0.12
N LEU A 74 16.25 17.28 0.04
CA LEU A 74 15.65 18.03 -1.05
C LEU A 74 16.69 18.88 -1.80
N GLN A 75 17.54 19.63 -1.09
CA GLN A 75 18.64 20.39 -1.70
C GLN A 75 19.61 19.48 -2.50
N GLY A 76 19.87 18.27 -2.00
CA GLY A 76 20.66 17.27 -2.73
C GLY A 76 19.97 16.80 -4.01
N LEU A 77 18.66 16.58 -3.96
CA LEU A 77 17.84 16.24 -5.11
C LEU A 77 17.82 17.38 -6.14
N GLU A 78 17.59 18.62 -5.73
CA GLU A 78 17.60 19.79 -6.60
C GLU A 78 18.92 19.94 -7.39
N ARG A 79 20.06 19.75 -6.69
CA ARG A 79 21.39 19.72 -7.35
C ARG A 79 21.54 18.61 -8.38
N ARG A 80 20.89 17.46 -8.16
CA ARG A 80 20.86 16.36 -9.14
C ARG A 80 19.98 16.72 -10.33
N LEU A 81 18.80 17.24 -10.08
CA LEU A 81 17.84 17.63 -11.11
C LEU A 81 18.36 18.80 -11.99
N SER A 82 19.14 19.73 -11.42
CA SER A 82 19.75 20.83 -12.19
C SER A 82 20.82 20.37 -13.19
N ARG A 83 21.39 19.17 -13.00
CA ARG A 83 22.39 18.57 -13.91
C ARG A 83 21.77 17.74 -15.03
N ASP A 84 20.51 17.35 -14.89
CA ASP A 84 19.79 16.51 -15.84
C ASP A 84 18.38 17.09 -16.08
N GLU A 85 18.29 17.89 -17.14
CA GLU A 85 17.04 18.58 -17.50
C GLU A 85 15.91 17.61 -17.84
N ASN A 86 16.23 16.46 -18.49
CA ASN A 86 15.23 15.47 -18.83
C ASN A 86 14.65 14.79 -17.57
N LEU A 87 15.52 14.40 -16.64
CA LEU A 87 15.10 13.87 -15.36
C LEU A 87 14.27 14.90 -14.58
N SER A 88 14.69 16.16 -14.58
CA SER A 88 13.98 17.27 -13.92
C SER A 88 12.55 17.42 -14.45
N LYS A 89 12.38 17.47 -15.78
CA LYS A 89 11.05 17.56 -16.40
C LYS A 89 10.15 16.38 -16.02
N GLN A 90 10.67 15.16 -16.11
CA GLN A 90 9.90 13.97 -15.76
C GLN A 90 9.54 13.94 -14.28
N TYR A 91 10.47 14.34 -13.40
CA TYR A 91 10.24 14.39 -11.97
C TYR A 91 9.18 15.41 -11.57
N LYS A 92 9.29 16.64 -12.08
CA LYS A 92 8.29 17.71 -11.90
C LYS A 92 6.92 17.28 -12.43
N ALA A 93 6.87 16.58 -13.57
CA ALA A 93 5.62 16.04 -14.11
C ALA A 93 4.98 15.01 -13.17
N CYS A 94 5.77 14.09 -12.56
CA CYS A 94 5.27 13.15 -11.57
C CYS A 94 4.71 13.88 -10.34
N MET A 95 5.40 14.88 -9.79
CA MET A 95 4.93 15.64 -8.64
C MET A 95 3.64 16.42 -8.95
N THR A 96 3.56 17.00 -10.17
CA THR A 96 2.33 17.65 -10.66
C THR A 96 1.18 16.66 -10.78
N GLU A 97 1.45 15.44 -11.25
CA GLU A 97 0.43 14.39 -11.35
C GLU A 97 -0.10 13.99 -9.97
N TYR A 98 0.76 13.85 -8.95
CA TYR A 98 0.34 13.59 -7.57
C TYR A 98 -0.65 14.65 -7.06
N LEU A 99 -0.38 15.93 -7.34
CA LEU A 99 -1.30 17.02 -6.97
C LEU A 99 -2.62 16.96 -7.76
N LYS A 100 -2.55 16.79 -9.07
CA LYS A 100 -3.75 16.76 -9.94
C LYS A 100 -4.70 15.61 -9.61
N LEU A 101 -4.15 14.45 -9.26
CA LEU A 101 -4.92 13.27 -8.90
C LEU A 101 -5.36 13.25 -7.43
N GLY A 102 -4.95 14.24 -6.64
CA GLY A 102 -5.27 14.33 -5.22
C GLY A 102 -4.52 13.30 -4.35
N HIS A 103 -3.43 12.70 -4.86
CA HIS A 103 -2.57 11.80 -4.10
C HIS A 103 -1.63 12.55 -3.15
N MET A 104 -1.51 13.84 -3.35
CA MET A 104 -0.75 14.77 -2.53
C MET A 104 -1.50 16.10 -2.44
N ARG A 105 -1.47 16.74 -1.28
CA ARG A 105 -2.04 18.08 -1.09
C ARG A 105 -1.04 19.00 -0.42
N LYS A 106 -1.11 20.29 -0.72
CA LYS A 106 -0.38 21.34 -0.01
C LYS A 106 -1.00 21.49 1.38
N VAL A 107 -0.15 21.71 2.37
CA VAL A 107 -0.57 22.01 3.74
C VAL A 107 -0.53 23.50 3.96
N GLU A 108 -1.61 24.09 4.45
CA GLU A 108 -1.66 25.48 4.84
C GLU A 108 -0.98 25.70 6.20
N ASP A 109 -0.42 26.87 6.43
CA ASP A 109 0.41 27.18 7.61
C ASP A 109 -0.32 26.93 8.93
N ASP A 110 -1.63 27.23 8.99
CA ASP A 110 -2.44 27.00 10.19
C ASP A 110 -2.57 25.52 10.56
N ALA A 111 -2.51 24.63 9.58
CA ALA A 111 -2.56 23.17 9.79
C ALA A 111 -1.23 22.56 10.23
N LEU A 112 -0.13 23.33 10.21
CA LEU A 112 1.18 22.88 10.67
C LEU A 112 1.27 22.78 12.21
N ASN A 113 0.36 23.42 12.93
CA ASN A 113 0.33 23.44 14.39
C ASN A 113 -0.59 22.34 14.94
N GLY A 114 -0.02 21.42 15.73
CA GLY A 114 -0.78 20.54 16.62
C GLY A 114 -0.73 19.04 16.35
N SER A 115 -0.30 18.54 15.19
CA SER A 115 -0.14 17.11 14.94
C SER A 115 1.33 16.72 14.74
N LYS A 116 1.72 15.57 15.27
CA LYS A 116 3.06 15.01 15.05
C LYS A 116 3.24 14.72 13.55
N ARG A 117 4.27 15.32 12.96
CA ARG A 117 4.59 15.18 11.54
C ARG A 117 5.87 14.39 11.32
N CYS A 118 5.88 13.63 10.24
CA CYS A 118 7.13 13.04 9.75
C CYS A 118 7.34 13.43 8.29
N TYR A 119 8.46 14.12 8.03
CA TYR A 119 8.83 14.57 6.70
C TYR A 119 9.68 13.51 6.00
N LEU A 120 9.12 12.90 4.96
CA LEU A 120 9.76 11.87 4.17
C LEU A 120 10.59 12.51 3.06
N PRO A 121 11.91 12.30 3.02
CA PRO A 121 12.69 12.63 1.83
C PRO A 121 12.20 11.81 0.63
N HIS A 122 12.39 12.32 -0.56
CA HIS A 122 12.02 11.61 -1.78
C HIS A 122 13.12 11.69 -2.84
N HIS A 123 13.12 10.74 -3.77
CA HIS A 123 14.11 10.66 -4.83
C HIS A 123 13.54 9.96 -6.08
N PRO A 124 14.14 10.23 -7.28
CA PRO A 124 13.78 9.52 -8.49
C PRO A 124 14.37 8.12 -8.53
N VAL A 125 13.54 7.16 -8.92
CA VAL A 125 13.98 5.85 -9.40
C VAL A 125 13.70 5.78 -10.89
N VAL A 126 14.77 5.57 -11.68
CA VAL A 126 14.70 5.49 -13.15
C VAL A 126 14.70 4.03 -13.55
N LYS A 127 13.69 3.59 -14.30
CA LYS A 127 13.63 2.28 -14.96
C LYS A 127 13.69 2.49 -16.48
N GLU A 128 14.87 2.39 -17.06
CA GLU A 128 15.09 2.58 -18.51
C GLU A 128 14.32 1.58 -19.37
N ALA A 129 14.14 0.36 -18.88
CA ALA A 129 13.39 -0.70 -19.55
C ALA A 129 11.86 -0.54 -19.50
N SER A 130 11.32 0.45 -18.78
CA SER A 130 9.88 0.65 -18.69
C SER A 130 9.34 1.38 -19.91
N THR A 131 8.30 0.81 -20.52
CA THR A 131 7.60 1.40 -21.68
C THR A 131 6.60 2.48 -21.29
N THR A 132 6.11 2.46 -20.04
CA THR A 132 5.02 3.34 -19.58
C THR A 132 5.49 4.47 -18.67
N THR A 133 6.28 4.17 -17.64
CA THR A 133 6.73 5.16 -16.65
C THR A 133 8.21 4.99 -16.39
N LYS A 134 9.04 5.86 -16.96
CA LYS A 134 10.50 5.78 -16.83
C LYS A 134 10.98 6.29 -15.47
N VAL A 135 10.34 7.29 -14.90
CA VAL A 135 10.71 7.90 -13.61
C VAL A 135 9.58 7.68 -12.59
N ARG A 136 9.95 7.22 -11.41
CA ARG A 136 9.04 7.08 -10.26
C ARG A 136 9.58 7.90 -9.10
N VAL A 137 8.69 8.56 -8.37
CA VAL A 137 9.03 9.20 -7.09
C VAL A 137 8.90 8.16 -5.99
N VAL A 138 9.97 7.98 -5.21
CA VAL A 138 9.98 7.11 -4.04
C VAL A 138 10.19 7.95 -2.80
N PHE A 139 9.31 7.78 -1.81
CA PHE A 139 9.38 8.44 -0.51
C PHE A 139 10.09 7.55 0.48
N ASP A 140 11.13 8.07 1.13
CA ASP A 140 12.01 7.28 2.00
C ASP A 140 11.51 7.31 3.46
N ALA A 141 10.59 6.42 3.77
CA ALA A 141 10.10 6.23 5.14
C ALA A 141 11.11 5.53 6.07
N SER A 142 12.24 5.06 5.53
CA SER A 142 13.35 4.48 6.31
C SER A 142 14.41 5.50 6.69
N CYS A 143 14.27 6.75 6.20
CA CYS A 143 15.16 7.84 6.60
C CYS A 143 15.04 8.09 8.11
N LYS A 144 16.16 8.04 8.80
CA LYS A 144 16.22 8.26 10.25
C LYS A 144 15.96 9.73 10.59
N THR A 145 15.16 9.94 11.63
CA THR A 145 14.92 11.26 12.23
C THR A 145 16.04 11.65 13.20
N SER A 146 15.92 12.78 13.87
CA SER A 146 16.90 13.25 14.87
C SER A 146 17.11 12.29 16.05
N SER A 147 16.10 11.46 16.38
CA SER A 147 16.22 10.42 17.40
C SER A 147 16.88 9.12 16.91
N GLY A 148 17.24 9.03 15.63
CA GLY A 148 17.77 7.81 15.02
C GLY A 148 16.69 6.76 14.66
N ILE A 149 15.42 7.03 14.96
CA ILE A 149 14.26 6.21 14.62
C ILE A 149 13.66 6.72 13.31
N SER A 150 13.34 5.85 12.39
CA SER A 150 12.63 6.19 11.14
C SER A 150 11.12 5.94 11.27
N LEU A 151 10.31 6.50 10.37
CA LEU A 151 8.88 6.15 10.33
C LEU A 151 8.68 4.64 10.20
N ASN A 152 9.43 3.97 9.34
CA ASN A 152 9.34 2.51 9.18
C ASN A 152 9.68 1.71 10.44
N ASN A 153 10.44 2.27 11.40
CA ASN A 153 10.65 1.61 12.69
C ASN A 153 9.39 1.63 13.58
N THR A 154 8.51 2.60 13.37
CA THR A 154 7.25 2.74 14.13
C THR A 154 6.07 1.98 13.49
N LEU A 155 6.25 1.48 12.26
CA LEU A 155 5.21 0.80 11.51
C LEU A 155 5.36 -0.71 11.58
N LEU A 156 4.25 -1.40 11.73
CA LEU A 156 4.14 -2.85 11.67
C LEU A 156 4.02 -3.31 10.20
N VAL A 157 4.52 -4.50 9.89
CA VAL A 157 4.53 -4.99 8.49
C VAL A 157 3.14 -5.48 8.05
N GLY A 158 2.45 -6.18 8.93
CA GLY A 158 1.24 -6.91 8.62
C GLY A 158 1.48 -8.27 7.95
N PRO A 159 0.48 -9.16 7.94
CA PRO A 159 0.59 -10.48 7.38
C PRO A 159 0.65 -10.48 5.85
N VAL A 160 1.20 -11.55 5.28
CA VAL A 160 1.09 -11.85 3.85
C VAL A 160 -0.32 -12.37 3.57
N ILE A 161 -1.10 -11.59 2.84
CA ILE A 161 -2.50 -11.90 2.50
C ILE A 161 -2.60 -12.82 1.28
N GLN A 162 -1.63 -12.74 0.38
CA GLN A 162 -1.63 -13.46 -0.88
C GLN A 162 -1.30 -14.94 -0.67
N GLN A 163 -1.99 -15.78 -1.44
CA GLN A 163 -1.64 -17.19 -1.54
C GLN A 163 -0.36 -17.36 -2.39
N ASP A 164 0.34 -18.48 -2.21
CA ASP A 164 1.49 -18.82 -3.05
C ASP A 164 1.06 -18.85 -4.53
N LEU A 165 1.91 -18.27 -5.37
CA LEU A 165 1.71 -18.24 -6.83
C LEU A 165 1.45 -19.62 -7.42
N ARG A 166 2.14 -20.66 -6.93
CA ARG A 166 1.94 -22.04 -7.37
C ARG A 166 0.50 -22.49 -7.15
N THR A 167 -0.04 -22.22 -5.97
CA THR A 167 -1.43 -22.56 -5.62
C THR A 167 -2.42 -21.85 -6.54
N ILE A 168 -2.19 -20.57 -6.83
CA ILE A 168 -3.03 -19.80 -7.74
C ILE A 168 -2.98 -20.36 -9.16
N VAL A 169 -1.77 -20.64 -9.69
CA VAL A 169 -1.59 -21.20 -11.02
C VAL A 169 -2.20 -22.61 -11.15
N LEU A 170 -2.04 -23.46 -10.14
CA LEU A 170 -2.67 -24.79 -10.13
C LEU A 170 -4.19 -24.69 -10.12
N ARG A 171 -4.75 -23.83 -9.27
CA ARG A 171 -6.19 -23.60 -9.18
C ARG A 171 -6.77 -23.00 -10.47
N SER A 172 -6.02 -22.12 -11.13
CA SER A 172 -6.45 -21.53 -12.41
C SER A 172 -6.62 -22.58 -13.52
N ARG A 173 -5.82 -23.66 -13.50
CA ARG A 173 -5.91 -24.77 -14.47
C ARG A 173 -7.21 -25.58 -14.36
N THR A 174 -7.92 -25.51 -13.25
CA THR A 174 -9.22 -26.18 -13.09
C THR A 174 -10.38 -25.39 -13.66
N ARG A 175 -10.14 -24.15 -14.12
CA ARG A 175 -11.16 -23.25 -14.67
C ARG A 175 -11.08 -23.21 -16.20
N GLN A 176 -12.22 -23.15 -16.88
CA GLN A 176 -12.27 -23.02 -18.34
C GLN A 176 -11.76 -21.66 -18.83
N VAL A 177 -11.96 -20.61 -18.04
CA VAL A 177 -11.57 -19.24 -18.39
C VAL A 177 -10.82 -18.64 -17.20
N MET A 178 -9.67 -18.02 -17.48
CA MET A 178 -8.88 -17.25 -16.52
C MET A 178 -8.77 -15.81 -17.03
N LEU A 179 -9.14 -14.86 -16.20
CA LEU A 179 -8.95 -13.43 -16.45
C LEU A 179 -7.79 -12.93 -15.62
N VAL A 180 -6.93 -12.15 -16.26
CA VAL A 180 -5.81 -11.47 -15.60
C VAL A 180 -5.95 -9.99 -15.84
N ALA A 181 -5.84 -9.20 -14.78
CA ALA A 181 -5.90 -7.74 -14.84
C ALA A 181 -4.83 -7.13 -13.93
N ASP A 182 -4.37 -5.94 -14.29
CA ASP A 182 -3.46 -5.13 -13.48
C ASP A 182 -4.21 -3.92 -12.89
N ALA A 183 -3.93 -3.60 -11.64
CA ALA A 183 -4.50 -2.43 -10.98
C ALA A 183 -3.58 -1.23 -11.15
N GLU A 184 -3.99 -0.29 -12.00
CA GLU A 184 -3.24 0.94 -12.23
C GLU A 184 -3.08 1.74 -10.92
N LYS A 185 -1.82 2.07 -10.58
CA LYS A 185 -1.49 2.87 -9.37
C LYS A 185 -2.12 2.31 -8.09
N MET A 186 -2.09 0.99 -7.91
CA MET A 186 -2.80 0.25 -6.86
C MET A 186 -2.75 0.92 -5.47
N TYR A 187 -1.56 1.32 -5.00
CA TYR A 187 -1.39 1.98 -3.70
C TYR A 187 -2.11 3.32 -3.61
N GLN A 188 -2.06 4.10 -4.69
CA GLN A 188 -2.66 5.44 -4.76
C GLN A 188 -4.19 5.42 -4.96
N GLN A 189 -4.79 4.24 -5.19
CA GLN A 189 -6.25 4.07 -5.18
C GLN A 189 -6.82 3.98 -3.76
N ILE A 190 -5.98 3.86 -2.75
CA ILE A 190 -6.37 3.64 -1.36
C ILE A 190 -6.02 4.90 -0.55
N ASN A 191 -7.04 5.54 0.00
CA ASN A 191 -6.88 6.74 0.81
C ASN A 191 -6.34 6.41 2.20
N MET A 192 -5.57 7.33 2.76
CA MET A 192 -5.07 7.23 4.12
C MET A 192 -6.02 7.91 5.10
N ASN A 193 -6.15 7.34 6.29
CA ASN A 193 -6.90 7.97 7.37
C ASN A 193 -6.33 9.38 7.64
N PRO A 194 -7.18 10.42 7.75
CA PRO A 194 -6.74 11.79 7.98
C PRO A 194 -5.80 11.96 9.18
N THR A 195 -5.92 11.14 10.21
CA THR A 195 -5.05 11.19 11.40
C THR A 195 -3.61 10.72 11.11
N ASP A 196 -3.40 9.90 10.08
CA ASP A 196 -2.10 9.35 9.70
C ASP A 196 -1.41 10.13 8.58
N ILE A 197 -2.16 10.95 7.83
CA ILE A 197 -1.64 11.77 6.73
C ILE A 197 -0.43 12.62 7.15
N PRO A 198 -0.41 13.29 8.33
CA PRO A 198 0.75 14.07 8.77
C PRO A 198 2.04 13.28 8.91
N LEU A 199 1.97 11.96 9.15
CA LEU A 199 3.13 11.08 9.20
C LEU A 199 3.76 10.82 7.82
N GLN A 200 3.05 11.17 6.75
CA GLN A 200 3.49 11.07 5.37
C GLN A 200 3.66 12.46 4.73
N SER A 201 4.21 13.42 5.49
CA SER A 201 4.53 14.75 4.98
C SER A 201 5.81 14.72 4.13
N THR A 202 5.95 15.67 3.22
CA THR A 202 7.15 15.85 2.41
C THR A 202 7.36 17.33 2.09
N LEU A 203 8.57 17.68 1.67
CA LEU A 203 8.94 19.04 1.30
C LEU A 203 9.15 19.10 -0.21
N TRP A 204 8.55 20.10 -0.87
CA TRP A 204 8.74 20.31 -2.30
C TRP A 204 8.58 21.79 -2.70
N ARG A 205 9.21 22.17 -3.81
CA ARG A 205 8.96 23.40 -4.58
C ARG A 205 9.19 23.10 -6.06
N PHE A 206 8.45 23.74 -6.94
CA PHE A 206 8.59 23.50 -8.37
C PHE A 206 9.76 24.24 -8.99
N GLU A 207 10.04 25.43 -8.50
CA GLU A 207 11.19 26.23 -8.92
C GLU A 207 12.10 26.56 -7.72
N THR A 208 13.40 26.67 -7.98
CA THR A 208 14.40 26.82 -6.91
C THR A 208 14.39 28.20 -6.25
N ASP A 209 13.76 29.18 -6.84
CA ASP A 209 13.53 30.53 -6.33
C ASP A 209 12.23 30.66 -5.50
N GLU A 210 11.38 29.64 -5.54
CA GLU A 210 10.18 29.59 -4.71
C GLU A 210 10.49 29.14 -3.27
N GLU A 211 9.59 29.48 -2.36
CA GLU A 211 9.66 28.94 -0.99
C GLU A 211 9.39 27.43 -0.97
N VAL A 212 10.07 26.73 -0.08
CA VAL A 212 9.85 25.30 0.11
C VAL A 212 8.57 25.09 0.90
N GLU A 213 7.64 24.39 0.29
CA GLU A 213 6.31 24.14 0.84
C GLU A 213 6.20 22.74 1.43
N THR A 214 5.28 22.59 2.40
CA THR A 214 4.93 21.30 2.98
C THR A 214 3.76 20.71 2.22
N TYR A 215 3.92 19.43 1.87
CA TYR A 215 2.87 18.63 1.27
C TYR A 215 2.60 17.38 2.12
N GLU A 216 1.40 16.84 2.00
CA GLU A 216 0.96 15.61 2.61
C GLU A 216 0.54 14.60 1.57
N LEU A 217 1.00 13.35 1.68
CA LEU A 217 0.56 12.25 0.85
C LEU A 217 -0.74 11.69 1.43
N THR A 218 -1.80 11.72 0.65
CA THR A 218 -3.18 11.41 1.06
C THR A 218 -3.55 9.95 0.86
N THR A 219 -2.69 9.20 0.17
CA THR A 219 -2.91 7.79 -0.19
C THR A 219 -1.83 6.90 0.40
N VAL A 220 -2.01 5.59 0.33
CA VAL A 220 -0.97 4.63 0.72
C VAL A 220 0.30 4.90 -0.08
N THR A 221 1.41 5.06 0.62
CA THR A 221 2.67 5.53 0.04
C THR A 221 3.67 4.40 -0.14
N TYR A 222 4.25 4.31 -1.34
CA TYR A 222 5.40 3.44 -1.60
C TYR A 222 6.58 3.79 -0.68
N GLY A 223 7.19 2.77 -0.08
CA GLY A 223 8.32 2.92 0.83
C GLY A 223 7.95 2.80 2.30
N THR A 224 6.66 2.80 2.66
CA THR A 224 6.22 2.45 4.01
C THR A 224 6.10 0.93 4.15
N LYS A 225 6.53 0.40 5.31
CA LYS A 225 6.53 -1.05 5.60
C LYS A 225 5.16 -1.73 5.36
N PRO A 226 4.03 -1.17 5.84
CA PRO A 226 2.72 -1.81 5.70
C PRO A 226 2.09 -1.63 4.33
N ALA A 227 2.66 -0.87 3.41
CA ALA A 227 2.02 -0.58 2.12
C ALA A 227 1.62 -1.86 1.34
N PRO A 228 2.46 -2.92 1.24
CA PRO A 228 2.06 -4.15 0.58
C PRO A 228 0.88 -4.85 1.27
N PHE A 229 0.88 -4.91 2.59
CA PHE A 229 -0.22 -5.48 3.38
C PHE A 229 -1.51 -4.69 3.16
N LEU A 230 -1.48 -3.37 3.35
CA LEU A 230 -2.65 -2.50 3.19
C LEU A 230 -3.27 -2.63 1.80
N ALA A 231 -2.44 -2.64 0.76
CA ALA A 231 -2.92 -2.75 -0.62
C ALA A 231 -3.56 -4.12 -0.90
N THR A 232 -2.86 -5.21 -0.59
CA THR A 232 -3.36 -6.56 -0.87
C THR A 232 -4.58 -6.90 -0.01
N ARG A 233 -4.59 -6.43 1.24
CA ARG A 233 -5.75 -6.61 2.14
C ARG A 233 -6.97 -5.83 1.66
N THR A 234 -6.77 -4.63 1.11
CA THR A 234 -7.86 -3.82 0.54
C THR A 234 -8.43 -4.46 -0.72
N ILE A 235 -7.61 -5.05 -1.59
CA ILE A 235 -8.10 -5.81 -2.75
C ILE A 235 -8.91 -7.02 -2.28
N LYS A 236 -8.45 -7.73 -1.25
CA LYS A 236 -9.22 -8.83 -0.66
C LYS A 236 -10.56 -8.34 -0.10
N GLN A 237 -10.58 -7.17 0.57
CA GLN A 237 -11.82 -6.56 1.06
C GLN A 237 -12.77 -6.21 -0.09
N LEU A 238 -12.25 -5.60 -1.15
CA LEU A 238 -13.03 -5.31 -2.36
C LEU A 238 -13.68 -6.57 -2.94
N ALA A 239 -12.93 -7.68 -3.00
CA ALA A 239 -13.46 -8.95 -3.50
C ALA A 239 -14.61 -9.48 -2.62
N VAL A 240 -14.53 -9.32 -1.30
CA VAL A 240 -15.60 -9.70 -0.37
C VAL A 240 -16.83 -8.82 -0.57
N ASP A 241 -16.65 -7.50 -0.56
CA ASP A 241 -17.75 -6.53 -0.67
C ASP A 241 -18.50 -6.66 -2.00
N GLU A 242 -17.78 -6.82 -3.11
CA GLU A 242 -18.42 -6.95 -4.45
C GLU A 242 -19.05 -8.34 -4.64
N ARG A 243 -18.53 -9.39 -4.01
CA ARG A 243 -19.16 -10.71 -4.02
C ARG A 243 -20.53 -10.67 -3.34
N GLU A 244 -20.66 -10.03 -2.21
CA GLU A 244 -21.93 -9.87 -1.50
C GLU A 244 -22.92 -9.08 -2.34
N ARG A 245 -22.48 -8.00 -3.00
CA ARG A 245 -23.31 -7.22 -3.92
C ARG A 245 -23.76 -8.04 -5.13
N ALA A 246 -22.87 -8.83 -5.73
CA ALA A 246 -23.19 -9.69 -6.87
C ALA A 246 -24.21 -10.78 -6.49
N ILE A 247 -24.10 -11.37 -5.32
CA ILE A 247 -25.06 -12.36 -4.80
C ILE A 247 -26.42 -11.71 -4.55
N SER A 248 -26.47 -10.50 -3.99
CA SER A 248 -27.71 -9.77 -3.70
C SER A 248 -28.44 -9.31 -4.98
N SER A 249 -27.70 -9.11 -6.08
CA SER A 249 -28.28 -8.66 -7.37
C SER A 249 -28.78 -9.78 -8.27
N ALA A 250 -28.85 -11.04 -7.79
CA ALA A 250 -29.42 -12.21 -8.49
C ALA A 250 -28.86 -12.54 -9.91
N THR A 251 -27.71 -11.98 -10.31
CA THR A 251 -27.22 -12.11 -11.69
C THR A 251 -25.81 -12.66 -11.83
N ALA A 252 -25.18 -13.24 -10.83
CA ALA A 252 -23.80 -13.69 -11.00
C ALA A 252 -23.47 -15.03 -10.38
N CYS A 253 -23.49 -16.06 -11.20
CA CYS A 253 -22.81 -17.33 -11.00
C CYS A 253 -21.36 -17.24 -11.45
N ALA A 254 -20.52 -16.44 -10.81
CA ALA A 254 -19.07 -16.49 -11.01
C ALA A 254 -18.38 -16.15 -9.70
N ALA A 255 -17.73 -17.13 -9.08
CA ALA A 255 -16.81 -16.87 -8.00
C ALA A 255 -15.59 -16.14 -8.58
N ILE A 256 -15.46 -14.85 -8.29
CA ILE A 256 -14.27 -14.06 -8.66
C ILE A 256 -13.22 -14.30 -7.57
N ASP A 257 -12.23 -15.13 -7.88
CA ASP A 257 -11.03 -15.25 -7.07
C ASP A 257 -10.06 -14.13 -7.47
N ILE A 258 -10.03 -13.05 -6.70
CA ILE A 258 -9.11 -11.93 -6.95
C ILE A 258 -7.81 -12.20 -6.21
N HIS A 259 -6.73 -12.35 -6.97
CA HIS A 259 -5.36 -12.47 -6.46
C HIS A 259 -4.53 -11.32 -7.03
N ALA A 260 -4.06 -10.42 -6.16
CA ALA A 260 -3.21 -9.32 -6.57
C ALA A 260 -1.73 -9.62 -6.28
N TYR A 261 -0.88 -9.43 -7.28
CA TYR A 261 0.57 -9.39 -7.11
C TYR A 261 1.07 -7.96 -7.31
N PRO A 262 1.84 -7.40 -6.36
CA PRO A 262 2.56 -6.17 -6.64
C PRO A 262 3.63 -6.47 -7.69
N LEU A 263 3.51 -5.87 -8.86
CA LEU A 263 4.62 -5.83 -9.82
C LEU A 263 5.74 -4.97 -9.19
N GLN A 264 6.90 -5.58 -9.02
CA GLN A 264 8.12 -4.94 -8.52
C GLN A 264 8.67 -3.93 -9.51
#